data_ad7de5ac8fba5a1f76a0f0ec5a4707d5
#
_entry.id   ad7de5ac8fba5a1f76a0f0ec5a4707d5
#
_cell.length_a   1.000
_cell.length_b   1.000
_cell.length_c   1.000
_cell.angle_alpha   90.00
_cell.angle_beta   90.00
_cell.angle_gamma   90.00
#
_symmetry.space_group_name_H-M   'P 1'
#
loop_
_entity.id
_entity.type
_entity.pdbx_description
1 polymer ?
#
loop_
_entity_poly.entity_id
_entity_poly.type
_entity_poly.pdbx_seq_one_letter_code
_entity_poly.pdbx_strand_id
1 'polypeptide(L)'
;MFTLDQIREAHAKVKSGADFPHYIQDLIVLGVQKYDIFVHDGHGEYASADGDTLVSPPKYDTLTVTDTSDTEGFTERLRAHQQGQTDYMTFCQDSANAGVEKWTVDTTAMTCTYY
;
A
#
# COMPACT_ATOMS: atom_id res chain seq x y z
N MET A 1 12.58 5.93 -16.12
CA MET A 1 11.36 6.26 -15.32
C MET A 1 10.41 5.07 -15.35
N PHE A 2 9.87 4.68 -14.21
CA PHE A 2 8.87 3.62 -14.14
C PHE A 2 7.51 4.10 -14.67
N THR A 3 6.65 3.17 -15.04
CA THR A 3 5.30 3.46 -15.54
C THR A 3 4.25 2.80 -14.63
N LEU A 4 2.99 3.27 -14.73
CA LEU A 4 1.88 2.66 -14.00
C LEU A 4 1.70 1.19 -14.40
N ASP A 5 1.90 0.86 -15.67
CA ASP A 5 1.78 -0.53 -16.14
C ASP A 5 2.83 -1.42 -15.49
N GLN A 6 4.07 -0.95 -15.35
CA GLN A 6 5.13 -1.70 -14.68
C GLN A 6 4.79 -1.95 -13.20
N ILE A 7 4.27 -0.92 -12.51
CA ILE A 7 3.85 -1.05 -11.11
C ILE A 7 2.68 -2.03 -11.01
N ARG A 8 1.72 -1.94 -11.92
CA ARG A 8 0.55 -2.81 -11.95
C ARG A 8 0.95 -4.27 -12.17
N GLU A 9 1.89 -4.52 -13.07
CA GLU A 9 2.41 -5.87 -13.31
C GLU A 9 3.09 -6.44 -12.06
N ALA A 10 3.90 -5.64 -11.38
CA ALA A 10 4.56 -6.06 -10.13
C ALA A 10 3.51 -6.37 -9.06
N HIS A 11 2.50 -5.53 -8.92
CA HIS A 11 1.44 -5.72 -7.93
C HIS A 11 0.57 -6.95 -8.25
N ALA A 12 0.37 -7.27 -9.51
CA ALA A 12 -0.41 -8.44 -9.92
C ALA A 12 0.21 -9.76 -9.45
N LYS A 13 1.50 -9.78 -9.13
CA LYS A 13 2.18 -10.97 -8.59
C LYS A 13 1.96 -11.15 -7.09
N VAL A 14 1.43 -10.13 -6.41
CA VAL A 14 1.16 -10.17 -4.98
C VAL A 14 -0.16 -10.89 -4.74
N LYS A 15 -0.12 -12.05 -4.09
CA LYS A 15 -1.30 -12.84 -3.76
C LYS A 15 -1.70 -12.69 -2.31
N SER A 16 -0.75 -12.37 -1.44
CA SER A 16 -0.98 -12.20 -0.01
C SER A 16 0.09 -11.28 0.56
N GLY A 17 -0.05 -10.90 1.83
CA GLY A 17 0.95 -10.08 2.51
C GLY A 17 2.33 -10.72 2.57
N ALA A 18 2.41 -12.05 2.45
CA ALA A 18 3.70 -12.76 2.42
C ALA A 18 4.53 -12.43 1.18
N ASP A 19 3.90 -11.96 0.10
CA ASP A 19 4.58 -11.58 -1.14
C ASP A 19 5.07 -10.12 -1.12
N PHE A 20 4.77 -9.37 -0.07
CA PHE A 20 5.10 -7.96 0.02
C PHE A 20 6.60 -7.67 -0.10
N PRO A 21 7.51 -8.40 0.58
CA PRO A 21 8.95 -8.15 0.42
C PRO A 21 9.43 -8.30 -1.02
N HIS A 22 8.90 -9.26 -1.76
CA HIS A 22 9.22 -9.45 -3.17
C HIS A 22 8.73 -8.29 -4.02
N TYR A 23 7.52 -7.81 -3.75
CA TYR A 23 6.95 -6.64 -4.41
C TYR A 23 7.83 -5.40 -4.21
N ILE A 24 8.34 -5.18 -3.00
CA ILE A 24 9.24 -4.06 -2.71
C ILE A 24 10.53 -4.18 -3.52
N GLN A 25 11.10 -5.38 -3.67
CA GLN A 25 12.28 -5.59 -4.51
C GLN A 25 11.99 -5.25 -5.97
N ASP A 26 10.84 -5.64 -6.50
CA ASP A 26 10.43 -5.28 -7.85
C ASP A 26 10.34 -3.76 -8.03
N LEU A 27 9.80 -3.05 -7.05
CA LEU A 27 9.70 -1.59 -7.09
C LEU A 27 11.07 -0.93 -7.07
N ILE A 28 12.02 -1.45 -6.29
CA ILE A 28 13.39 -0.95 -6.26
C ILE A 28 14.03 -1.07 -7.65
N VAL A 29 13.86 -2.21 -8.30
CA VAL A 29 14.38 -2.44 -9.65
C VAL A 29 13.79 -1.46 -10.65
N LEU A 30 12.51 -1.09 -10.50
CA LEU A 30 11.84 -0.11 -11.35
C LEU A 30 12.28 1.33 -11.07
N GLY A 31 12.92 1.59 -9.94
CA GLY A 31 13.37 2.92 -9.55
C GLY A 31 12.44 3.67 -8.62
N VAL A 32 11.45 2.99 -8.02
CA VAL A 32 10.56 3.59 -7.03
C VAL A 32 11.30 3.70 -5.71
N GLN A 33 11.44 4.91 -5.19
CA GLN A 33 12.08 5.15 -3.90
C GLN A 33 11.08 5.17 -2.75
N LYS A 34 9.88 5.71 -3.01
CA LYS A 34 8.85 5.91 -1.99
C LYS A 34 7.48 5.91 -2.64
N TYR A 35 6.47 5.43 -1.92
CA TYR A 35 5.08 5.61 -2.36
C TYR A 35 4.12 5.68 -1.18
N ASP A 36 3.00 6.38 -1.42
CA ASP A 36 1.88 6.47 -0.49
C ASP A 36 0.66 5.80 -1.12
N ILE A 37 -0.06 5.03 -0.33
CA ILE A 37 -1.36 4.47 -0.73
C ILE A 37 -2.44 5.09 0.15
N PHE A 38 -3.46 5.65 -0.49
CA PHE A 38 -4.57 6.31 0.20
C PHE A 38 -5.75 5.34 0.35
N VAL A 39 -6.17 5.12 1.58
CA VAL A 39 -7.15 4.09 1.92
C VAL A 39 -8.53 4.37 1.32
N HIS A 40 -8.93 5.65 1.24
CA HIS A 40 -10.30 5.98 0.82
C HIS A 40 -10.65 5.52 -0.60
N ASP A 41 -9.69 5.46 -1.52
CA ASP A 41 -9.96 5.05 -2.90
C ASP A 41 -8.89 4.12 -3.49
N GLY A 42 -7.84 3.86 -2.74
CA GLY A 42 -6.76 2.96 -3.17
C GLY A 42 -5.79 3.56 -4.16
N HIS A 43 -5.86 4.87 -4.45
CA HIS A 43 -4.89 5.46 -5.35
C HIS A 43 -3.51 5.52 -4.70
N GLY A 44 -2.46 5.45 -5.52
CA GLY A 44 -1.08 5.53 -5.06
C GLY A 44 -0.35 6.71 -5.65
N GLU A 45 0.58 7.28 -4.89
CA GLU A 45 1.50 8.31 -5.35
C GLU A 45 2.91 7.79 -5.20
N TYR A 46 3.60 7.60 -6.34
CA TYR A 46 4.91 6.96 -6.42
C TYR A 46 5.97 8.00 -6.75
N ALA A 47 7.12 7.93 -6.08
CA ALA A 47 8.21 8.86 -6.30
C ALA A 47 9.52 8.12 -6.58
N SER A 48 10.32 8.64 -7.52
CA SER A 48 11.67 8.17 -7.80
C SER A 48 12.69 9.01 -7.04
N ALA A 49 13.95 8.53 -6.98
CA ALA A 49 15.05 9.28 -6.38
C ALA A 49 15.34 10.60 -7.12
N ASP A 50 15.00 10.67 -8.40
CA ASP A 50 15.22 11.86 -9.24
C ASP A 50 14.16 12.95 -9.06
N GLY A 51 13.15 12.70 -8.22
CA GLY A 51 12.07 13.64 -7.98
C GLY A 51 10.87 13.49 -8.92
N ASP A 52 10.89 12.51 -9.82
CA ASP A 52 9.73 12.20 -10.66
C ASP A 52 8.63 11.58 -9.82
N THR A 53 7.39 11.94 -10.11
CA THR A 53 6.23 11.41 -9.41
C THR A 53 5.21 10.85 -10.39
N LEU A 54 4.44 9.86 -9.92
CA LEU A 54 3.42 9.20 -10.71
C LEU A 54 2.24 8.88 -9.80
N VAL A 55 1.03 9.23 -10.25
CA VAL A 55 -0.20 8.99 -9.47
C VAL A 55 -1.05 7.95 -10.19
N SER A 56 -1.42 6.88 -9.47
CA SER A 56 -2.31 5.86 -10.02
C SER A 56 -3.77 6.26 -9.82
N PRO A 57 -4.69 5.80 -10.71
CA PRO A 57 -6.11 6.09 -10.51
C PRO A 57 -6.68 5.33 -9.32
N PRO A 58 -7.87 5.74 -8.81
CA PRO A 58 -8.56 4.99 -7.77
C PRO A 58 -8.78 3.54 -8.19
N LYS A 59 -8.69 2.62 -7.21
CA LYS A 59 -8.80 1.18 -7.44
C LYS A 59 -10.18 0.62 -7.06
N TYR A 60 -10.95 1.38 -6.29
CA TYR A 60 -12.27 0.97 -5.80
C TYR A 60 -13.11 2.19 -5.44
N ASP A 61 -14.39 1.97 -5.18
CA ASP A 61 -15.29 3.03 -4.74
C ASP A 61 -14.85 3.58 -3.39
N THR A 62 -15.10 4.86 -3.17
CA THR A 62 -14.66 5.56 -1.97
C THR A 62 -15.12 4.86 -0.69
N LEU A 63 -14.17 4.54 0.18
CA LEU A 63 -14.43 4.01 1.51
C LEU A 63 -14.48 5.17 2.50
N THR A 64 -15.32 5.05 3.52
CA THR A 64 -15.34 6.00 4.63
C THR A 64 -14.28 5.61 5.65
N VAL A 65 -13.30 6.48 5.86
CA VAL A 65 -12.30 6.29 6.91
C VAL A 65 -12.86 6.86 8.20
N THR A 66 -12.90 6.05 9.25
CA THR A 66 -13.45 6.49 10.53
C THR A 66 -12.57 7.55 11.19
N ASP A 67 -13.18 8.46 11.94
CA ASP A 67 -12.46 9.53 12.63
C ASP A 67 -11.70 9.04 13.86
N THR A 68 -12.02 7.85 14.35
CA THR A 68 -11.43 7.29 15.57
C THR A 68 -10.38 6.23 15.21
N SER A 69 -9.17 6.39 15.72
CA SER A 69 -8.09 5.41 15.52
C SER A 69 -8.27 4.21 16.45
N ASP A 70 -8.15 3.00 15.89
CA ASP A 70 -8.16 1.75 16.63
C ASP A 70 -6.84 1.02 16.38
N THR A 71 -5.80 1.44 17.08
CA THR A 71 -4.45 0.92 16.90
C THR A 71 -4.36 -0.58 17.20
N GLU A 72 -5.01 -1.04 18.27
CA GLU A 72 -4.97 -2.46 18.65
C GLU A 72 -5.66 -3.34 17.61
N GLY A 73 -6.87 -2.96 17.21
CA GLY A 73 -7.63 -3.69 16.19
C GLY A 73 -6.91 -3.70 14.86
N PHE A 74 -6.31 -2.57 14.49
CA PHE A 74 -5.54 -2.49 13.24
C PHE A 74 -4.31 -3.40 13.28
N THR A 75 -3.60 -3.44 14.40
CA THR A 75 -2.41 -4.30 14.54
C THR A 75 -2.76 -5.78 14.33
N GLU A 76 -3.89 -6.24 14.87
CA GLU A 76 -4.36 -7.60 14.65
C GLU A 76 -4.71 -7.87 13.19
N ARG A 77 -5.41 -6.93 12.55
CA ARG A 77 -5.79 -7.04 11.13
C ARG A 77 -4.59 -7.02 10.21
N LEU A 78 -3.61 -6.16 10.51
CA LEU A 78 -2.37 -6.11 9.77
C LEU A 78 -1.60 -7.43 9.87
N ARG A 79 -1.54 -8.00 11.06
CA ARG A 79 -0.88 -9.30 11.27
C ARG A 79 -1.55 -10.40 10.48
N ALA A 80 -2.89 -10.45 10.49
CA ALA A 80 -3.65 -11.42 9.71
C ALA A 80 -3.39 -11.26 8.21
N HIS A 81 -3.34 -10.02 7.73
CA HIS A 81 -3.06 -9.75 6.33
C HIS A 81 -1.63 -10.18 5.94
N GLN A 82 -0.65 -9.89 6.79
CA GLN A 82 0.74 -10.29 6.54
C GLN A 82 0.93 -11.80 6.54
N GLN A 83 0.07 -12.53 7.25
CA GLN A 83 0.06 -14.00 7.27
C GLN A 83 -0.75 -14.61 6.14
N GLY A 84 -1.29 -13.79 5.23
CA GLY A 84 -2.05 -14.27 4.09
C GLY A 84 -3.48 -14.65 4.41
N GLN A 85 -4.03 -14.27 5.55
CA GLN A 85 -5.39 -14.64 5.98
C GLN A 85 -6.46 -13.75 5.37
N THR A 86 -6.10 -12.56 4.87
CA THR A 86 -7.04 -11.63 4.22
C THR A 86 -6.48 -11.16 2.89
N ASP A 87 -7.38 -10.82 1.96
CA ASP A 87 -6.99 -10.26 0.69
C ASP A 87 -6.76 -8.74 0.80
N TYR A 88 -6.30 -8.14 -0.30
CA TYR A 88 -5.97 -6.71 -0.33
C TYR A 88 -7.18 -5.83 -0.06
N MET A 89 -8.33 -6.14 -0.67
CA MET A 89 -9.55 -5.33 -0.50
C MET A 89 -10.05 -5.39 0.94
N THR A 90 -10.01 -6.58 1.55
CA THR A 90 -10.37 -6.75 2.96
C THR A 90 -9.47 -5.93 3.85
N PHE A 91 -8.16 -5.92 3.59
CA PHE A 91 -7.20 -5.13 4.35
C PHE A 91 -7.49 -3.63 4.21
N CYS A 92 -7.81 -3.15 3.02
CA CYS A 92 -8.17 -1.74 2.81
C CYS A 92 -9.42 -1.37 3.62
N GLN A 93 -10.44 -2.23 3.62
CA GLN A 93 -11.65 -1.99 4.41
C GLN A 93 -11.35 -2.01 5.92
N ASP A 94 -10.54 -2.96 6.38
CA ASP A 94 -10.10 -3.03 7.78
C ASP A 94 -9.33 -1.76 8.18
N SER A 95 -8.49 -1.26 7.29
CA SER A 95 -7.73 -0.03 7.52
C SER A 95 -8.65 1.18 7.66
N ALA A 96 -9.65 1.29 6.79
CA ALA A 96 -10.65 2.37 6.87
C ALA A 96 -11.43 2.31 8.17
N ASN A 97 -11.84 1.12 8.60
CA ASN A 97 -12.59 0.90 9.84
C ASN A 97 -11.75 1.22 11.08
N ALA A 98 -10.44 1.12 10.99
CA ALA A 98 -9.52 1.41 12.10
C ALA A 98 -9.03 2.86 12.10
N GLY A 99 -9.46 3.69 11.14
CA GLY A 99 -9.08 5.09 11.07
C GLY A 99 -7.74 5.34 10.38
N VAL A 100 -7.24 4.40 9.60
CA VAL A 100 -6.00 4.56 8.83
C VAL A 100 -6.32 5.29 7.53
N GLU A 101 -5.72 6.45 7.32
CA GLU A 101 -5.95 7.26 6.11
C GLU A 101 -5.07 6.86 4.95
N LYS A 102 -3.80 6.50 5.24
CA LYS A 102 -2.84 6.11 4.22
C LYS A 102 -1.70 5.31 4.84
N TRP A 103 -0.92 4.66 3.99
CA TRP A 103 0.39 4.15 4.40
C TRP A 103 1.46 4.60 3.43
N THR A 104 2.66 4.82 3.98
CA THR A 104 3.84 5.25 3.23
C THR A 104 4.88 4.14 3.27
N VAL A 105 5.36 3.74 2.10
CA VAL A 105 6.43 2.76 1.97
C VAL A 105 7.68 3.47 1.48
N ASP A 106 8.77 3.33 2.24
CA ASP A 106 10.09 3.80 1.85
C ASP A 106 10.93 2.58 1.47
N THR A 107 11.24 2.43 0.19
CA THR A 107 11.97 1.27 -0.30
C THR A 107 13.44 1.29 0.11
N THR A 108 14.01 2.48 0.33
CA THR A 108 15.41 2.63 0.76
C THR A 108 15.56 2.23 2.22
N ALA A 109 14.68 2.70 3.09
CA ALA A 109 14.69 2.37 4.51
C ALA A 109 14.02 1.02 4.79
N MET A 110 13.31 0.45 3.82
CA MET A 110 12.53 -0.79 3.96
C MET A 110 11.51 -0.68 5.08
N THR A 111 10.80 0.46 5.12
CA THR A 111 9.78 0.73 6.14
C THR A 111 8.40 0.93 5.51
N CYS A 112 7.37 0.63 6.28
CA CYS A 112 5.98 0.91 5.93
C CYS A 112 5.32 1.54 7.16
N THR A 113 4.87 2.79 7.02
CA THR A 113 4.29 3.56 8.13
C THR A 113 2.82 3.84 7.84
N TYR A 114 1.96 3.55 8.79
CA TYR A 114 0.51 3.75 8.69
C TYR A 114 0.11 5.02 9.45
N TYR A 115 -0.75 5.82 8.82
CA TYR A 115 -1.19 7.11 9.40
C TYR A 115 -2.69 7.15 9.66
#